data_da0f03e2452875390ab49a80c0dca78e
#
_entry.id   da0f03e2452875390ab49a80c0dca78e
#
_cell.length_a   1.000
_cell.length_b   1.000
_cell.length_c   1.000
_cell.angle_alpha   90.00
_cell.angle_beta   90.00
_cell.angle_gamma   90.00
#
_symmetry.space_group_name_H-M   'P 1'
#
loop_
_entity.id
_entity.type
_entity.pdbx_description
1 polymer ?
#
loop_
_entity_poly.entity_id
_entity_poly.type
_entity_poly.pdbx_seq_one_letter_code
_entity_poly.pdbx_strand_id
1 'polypeptide(L)'
;MAALLIGAQAFSQEIEDKKGIVAKNAALVKVQDGFEFTEGPAVNRFGDVYFTDQPNNRIHKWNAISNEVSVFKEDAGRSNGMYFMLDGTLIACADNKNELWSIDTDGNHEVWITAFRGEQLNGPNDLWVRPRGGIYFTDPLYPRPYWEGRGEESEQEGQDVYFFSADKTELFKVTDDLVKPNGIVGSPDSKYLFVSDIGAKKTYKYEIREDGYLINKELFCEMGSDGMTIDDRGNVYLTGDGVTVFNRNGEQVAHIPVPAKWTANVVFGSLDRKTLFITAMDAVYTLQMKTRGVW
;
A
#
# COMPACT_ATOMS: atom_id res chain seq x y z
N MET A 1 13.99 -41.23 0.24
CA MET A 1 13.31 -39.93 0.19
C MET A 1 13.65 -39.16 1.46
N ALA A 2 14.54 -38.19 1.38
CA ALA A 2 14.89 -37.32 2.51
C ALA A 2 14.00 -36.10 2.44
N ALA A 3 13.14 -35.91 3.44
CA ALA A 3 12.37 -34.71 3.59
C ALA A 3 13.32 -33.58 4.01
N LEU A 4 13.50 -32.56 3.17
CA LEU A 4 14.17 -31.33 3.52
C LEU A 4 13.25 -30.58 4.48
N LEU A 5 13.54 -30.59 5.76
CA LEU A 5 13.01 -29.65 6.73
C LEU A 5 13.66 -28.29 6.42
N ILE A 6 12.95 -27.41 5.72
CA ILE A 6 13.31 -25.99 5.62
C ILE A 6 13.06 -25.39 7.00
N GLY A 7 14.13 -25.24 7.77
CA GLY A 7 14.07 -24.56 9.05
C GLY A 7 13.71 -23.10 8.88
N ALA A 8 12.59 -22.67 9.43
CA ALA A 8 12.25 -21.26 9.55
C ALA A 8 13.36 -20.55 10.32
N GLN A 9 14.10 -19.67 9.66
CA GLN A 9 15.05 -18.78 10.35
C GLN A 9 14.25 -17.77 11.18
N ALA A 10 14.25 -17.96 12.48
CA ALA A 10 13.73 -16.96 13.41
C ALA A 10 14.71 -15.77 13.45
N PHE A 11 14.26 -14.61 13.06
CA PHE A 11 15.03 -13.37 13.12
C PHE A 11 15.02 -12.84 14.57
N SER A 12 16.20 -12.41 15.07
CA SER A 12 16.45 -12.19 16.48
C SER A 12 16.12 -10.78 17.01
N GLN A 13 15.53 -9.89 16.21
CA GLN A 13 15.09 -8.60 16.73
C GLN A 13 13.73 -8.73 17.40
N GLU A 14 13.65 -8.22 18.66
CA GLU A 14 12.43 -8.32 19.46
C GLU A 14 11.36 -7.34 18.94
N ILE A 15 10.14 -7.84 18.79
CA ILE A 15 8.98 -7.00 18.44
C ILE A 15 8.60 -6.19 19.68
N GLU A 16 8.63 -4.86 19.57
CA GLU A 16 8.08 -3.98 20.60
C GLU A 16 6.56 -3.91 20.44
N ASP A 17 5.81 -4.36 21.44
CA ASP A 17 4.35 -4.34 21.44
C ASP A 17 3.79 -3.87 22.79
N LYS A 18 3.65 -2.57 22.95
CA LYS A 18 3.18 -1.92 24.19
C LYS A 18 1.68 -2.12 24.45
N LYS A 19 0.90 -2.49 23.44
CA LYS A 19 -0.58 -2.61 23.52
C LYS A 19 -1.10 -4.01 23.27
N GLY A 20 -0.22 -4.98 23.04
CA GLY A 20 -0.61 -6.36 22.79
C GLY A 20 -1.44 -6.54 21.53
N ILE A 21 -1.03 -5.90 20.42
CA ILE A 21 -1.68 -6.00 19.11
C ILE A 21 -1.18 -7.20 18.30
N VAL A 22 0.01 -7.69 18.61
CA VAL A 22 0.60 -8.89 17.99
C VAL A 22 0.07 -10.15 18.71
N ALA A 23 -0.12 -11.25 18.00
CA ALA A 23 -0.56 -12.50 18.59
C ALA A 23 0.52 -13.07 19.52
N LYS A 24 0.10 -13.74 20.60
CA LYS A 24 1.03 -14.30 21.58
C LYS A 24 1.95 -15.33 20.90
N ASN A 25 3.25 -15.20 21.12
CA ASN A 25 4.28 -16.06 20.53
C ASN A 25 4.36 -16.02 19.00
N ALA A 26 3.74 -15.02 18.36
CA ALA A 26 3.91 -14.84 16.91
C ALA A 26 5.33 -14.42 16.58
N ALA A 27 5.84 -14.97 15.50
CA ALA A 27 7.13 -14.61 14.92
C ALA A 27 6.92 -14.14 13.49
N LEU A 28 7.76 -13.23 13.02
CA LEU A 28 7.81 -12.84 11.63
C LEU A 28 8.29 -14.02 10.79
N VAL A 29 7.52 -14.39 9.78
CA VAL A 29 7.81 -15.52 8.89
C VAL A 29 8.06 -15.00 7.50
N LYS A 30 9.23 -15.32 6.92
CA LYS A 30 9.47 -15.08 5.51
C LYS A 30 8.66 -16.08 4.69
N VAL A 31 7.79 -15.59 3.81
CA VAL A 31 6.97 -16.41 2.92
C VAL A 31 7.78 -16.83 1.70
N GLN A 32 8.39 -15.85 1.03
CA GLN A 32 9.20 -16.06 -0.17
C GLN A 32 10.17 -14.90 -0.37
N ASP A 33 11.29 -15.18 -1.02
CA ASP A 33 12.26 -14.21 -1.53
C ASP A 33 12.57 -14.47 -3.01
N GLY A 34 13.51 -13.69 -3.56
CA GLY A 34 13.95 -13.80 -4.95
C GLY A 34 13.20 -12.89 -5.91
N PHE A 35 12.51 -11.87 -5.37
CA PHE A 35 11.94 -10.77 -6.14
C PHE A 35 13.00 -9.68 -6.37
N GLU A 36 12.69 -8.68 -7.19
CA GLU A 36 13.57 -7.51 -7.37
C GLU A 36 13.20 -6.40 -6.36
N PHE A 37 11.92 -6.01 -6.31
CA PHE A 37 11.40 -5.05 -5.34
C PHE A 37 9.89 -5.23 -5.16
N THR A 38 9.50 -5.72 -3.99
CA THR A 38 8.10 -6.03 -3.68
C THR A 38 7.37 -4.82 -3.11
N GLU A 39 6.15 -4.56 -3.64
CA GLU A 39 5.33 -3.40 -3.30
C GLU A 39 3.83 -3.72 -3.34
N GLY A 40 3.01 -2.70 -3.08
CA GLY A 40 1.60 -2.56 -3.33
C GLY A 40 0.69 -3.72 -2.94
N PRO A 41 0.78 -4.27 -1.72
CA PRO A 41 0.00 -5.44 -1.35
C PRO A 41 -1.48 -5.07 -1.21
N ALA A 42 -2.34 -5.78 -1.94
CA ALA A 42 -3.79 -5.65 -1.90
C ALA A 42 -4.45 -6.97 -1.56
N VAL A 43 -5.42 -6.95 -0.66
CA VAL A 43 -6.10 -8.16 -0.20
C VAL A 43 -7.47 -8.29 -0.84
N ASN A 44 -7.78 -9.48 -1.40
CA ASN A 44 -9.08 -9.77 -1.96
C ASN A 44 -10.09 -10.22 -0.87
N ARG A 45 -11.37 -10.41 -1.26
CA ARG A 45 -12.44 -10.87 -0.34
C ARG A 45 -12.20 -12.26 0.27
N PHE A 46 -11.31 -13.06 -0.30
CA PHE A 46 -10.97 -14.41 0.18
C PHE A 46 -9.77 -14.41 1.12
N GLY A 47 -9.13 -13.25 1.32
CA GLY A 47 -7.96 -13.11 2.18
C GLY A 47 -6.64 -13.36 1.48
N ASP A 48 -6.64 -13.70 0.19
CA ASP A 48 -5.42 -13.77 -0.61
C ASP A 48 -4.84 -12.38 -0.83
N VAL A 49 -3.53 -12.26 -0.82
CA VAL A 49 -2.84 -10.98 -1.05
C VAL A 49 -2.18 -10.99 -2.42
N TYR A 50 -2.48 -9.95 -3.19
CA TYR A 50 -1.78 -9.65 -4.44
C TYR A 50 -0.74 -8.59 -4.15
N PHE A 51 0.46 -8.72 -4.69
CA PHE A 51 1.54 -7.77 -4.50
C PHE A 51 2.34 -7.62 -5.79
N THR A 52 2.99 -6.48 -5.94
CA THR A 52 3.78 -6.18 -7.13
C THR A 52 5.25 -6.54 -6.95
N ASP A 53 5.89 -6.97 -8.01
CA ASP A 53 7.33 -6.95 -8.19
C ASP A 53 7.58 -5.95 -9.33
N GLN A 54 7.67 -4.68 -8.94
CA GLN A 54 7.60 -3.54 -9.86
C GLN A 54 8.70 -3.56 -10.93
N PRO A 55 9.99 -3.78 -10.61
CA PRO A 55 11.03 -3.82 -11.64
C PRO A 55 10.89 -5.01 -12.61
N ASN A 56 10.33 -6.12 -12.15
CA ASN A 56 10.08 -7.30 -12.98
C ASN A 56 8.74 -7.24 -13.73
N ASN A 57 7.99 -6.13 -13.57
CA ASN A 57 6.73 -5.89 -14.27
C ASN A 57 5.66 -6.97 -14.03
N ARG A 58 5.54 -7.44 -12.77
CA ARG A 58 4.66 -8.54 -12.38
C ARG A 58 3.77 -8.20 -11.21
N ILE A 59 2.57 -8.80 -11.19
CA ILE A 59 1.75 -8.94 -10.01
C ILE A 59 1.74 -10.40 -9.60
N HIS A 60 2.08 -10.66 -8.35
CA HIS A 60 2.03 -11.97 -7.72
C HIS A 60 0.81 -12.10 -6.83
N LYS A 61 0.41 -13.34 -6.56
CA LYS A 61 -0.66 -13.68 -5.62
C LYS A 61 -0.12 -14.64 -4.57
N TRP A 62 -0.21 -14.25 -3.30
CA TRP A 62 -0.06 -15.14 -2.16
C TRP A 62 -1.42 -15.74 -1.80
N ASN A 63 -1.53 -17.07 -1.82
CA ASN A 63 -2.70 -17.78 -1.36
C ASN A 63 -2.62 -18.00 0.16
N ALA A 64 -3.56 -17.43 0.90
CA ALA A 64 -3.55 -17.44 2.36
C ALA A 64 -3.80 -18.82 2.99
N ILE A 65 -4.35 -19.78 2.23
CA ILE A 65 -4.64 -21.15 2.71
C ILE A 65 -3.45 -22.07 2.44
N SER A 66 -2.94 -22.09 1.20
CA SER A 66 -1.80 -22.96 0.83
C SER A 66 -0.45 -22.37 1.20
N ASN A 67 -0.39 -21.07 1.51
CA ASN A 67 0.84 -20.28 1.74
C ASN A 67 1.78 -20.27 0.52
N GLU A 68 1.25 -20.43 -0.67
CA GLU A 68 2.01 -20.44 -1.93
C GLU A 68 1.91 -19.10 -2.63
N VAL A 69 2.98 -18.73 -3.32
CA VAL A 69 3.01 -17.56 -4.19
C VAL A 69 3.04 -17.99 -5.65
N SER A 70 2.23 -17.36 -6.47
CA SER A 70 2.17 -17.56 -7.91
C SER A 70 2.12 -16.24 -8.65
N VAL A 71 2.47 -16.23 -9.93
CA VAL A 71 2.27 -15.07 -10.79
C VAL A 71 0.78 -14.97 -11.14
N PHE A 72 0.19 -13.81 -10.88
CA PHE A 72 -1.18 -13.49 -11.32
C PHE A 72 -1.18 -12.80 -12.68
N LYS A 73 -0.27 -11.84 -12.89
CA LYS A 73 -0.21 -11.06 -14.13
C LYS A 73 1.22 -10.76 -14.52
N GLU A 74 1.58 -11.12 -15.75
CA GLU A 74 2.73 -10.59 -16.46
C GLU A 74 2.34 -9.25 -17.12
N ASP A 75 3.29 -8.44 -17.50
CA ASP A 75 3.05 -7.13 -18.13
C ASP A 75 2.06 -6.28 -17.32
N ALA A 76 2.38 -6.12 -16.05
CA ALA A 76 1.54 -5.47 -15.07
C ALA A 76 1.64 -3.92 -15.09
N GLY A 77 2.19 -3.32 -16.14
CA GLY A 77 2.41 -1.88 -16.23
C GLY A 77 3.39 -1.34 -15.17
N ARG A 78 4.28 -2.19 -14.66
CA ARG A 78 5.16 -1.89 -13.51
C ARG A 78 4.39 -1.27 -12.34
N SER A 79 3.22 -1.85 -12.06
CA SER A 79 2.34 -1.36 -11.00
C SER A 79 3.07 -1.28 -9.66
N ASN A 80 2.73 -0.25 -8.89
CA ASN A 80 3.17 -0.03 -7.51
C ASN A 80 2.00 -0.35 -6.56
N GLY A 81 1.37 0.64 -5.93
CA GLY A 81 0.23 0.45 -5.04
C GLY A 81 -0.99 -0.15 -5.74
N MET A 82 -1.73 -0.98 -5.02
CA MET A 82 -2.95 -1.62 -5.51
C MET A 82 -4.03 -1.66 -4.43
N TYR A 83 -5.29 -1.76 -4.86
CA TYR A 83 -6.43 -1.93 -3.95
C TYR A 83 -7.58 -2.67 -4.62
N PHE A 84 -8.22 -3.61 -3.92
CA PHE A 84 -9.41 -4.28 -4.43
C PHE A 84 -10.67 -3.47 -4.16
N MET A 85 -11.49 -3.28 -5.19
CA MET A 85 -12.86 -2.83 -5.04
C MET A 85 -13.75 -3.98 -4.51
N LEU A 86 -14.93 -3.63 -3.99
CA LEU A 86 -15.87 -4.63 -3.44
C LEU A 86 -16.40 -5.63 -4.48
N ASP A 87 -16.44 -5.24 -5.75
CA ASP A 87 -16.83 -6.10 -6.87
C ASP A 87 -15.75 -7.09 -7.30
N GLY A 88 -14.54 -6.95 -6.75
CA GLY A 88 -13.38 -7.78 -7.08
C GLY A 88 -12.44 -7.20 -8.13
N THR A 89 -12.73 -6.02 -8.66
CA THR A 89 -11.82 -5.28 -9.54
C THR A 89 -10.60 -4.84 -8.76
N LEU A 90 -9.40 -5.08 -9.29
CA LEU A 90 -8.14 -4.62 -8.74
C LEU A 90 -7.75 -3.31 -9.38
N ILE A 91 -7.60 -2.25 -8.58
CA ILE A 91 -7.07 -0.97 -9.05
C ILE A 91 -5.57 -0.95 -8.83
N ALA A 92 -4.81 -0.46 -9.80
CA ALA A 92 -3.36 -0.44 -9.76
C ALA A 92 -2.77 0.89 -10.26
N CYS A 93 -1.78 1.38 -9.53
CA CYS A 93 -0.94 2.51 -9.92
C CYS A 93 0.13 2.02 -10.91
N ALA A 94 -0.14 2.09 -12.21
CA ALA A 94 0.70 1.56 -13.29
C ALA A 94 1.79 2.56 -13.69
N ASP A 95 2.94 2.45 -13.04
CA ASP A 95 4.03 3.43 -13.10
C ASP A 95 4.78 3.47 -14.46
N ASN A 96 4.65 2.43 -15.29
CA ASN A 96 5.36 2.42 -16.58
C ASN A 96 4.96 3.57 -17.51
N LYS A 97 3.68 3.96 -17.47
CA LYS A 97 3.13 5.10 -18.23
C LYS A 97 2.43 6.13 -17.34
N ASN A 98 2.56 5.99 -16.03
CA ASN A 98 1.97 6.86 -15.02
C ASN A 98 0.45 6.91 -15.10
N GLU A 99 -0.13 5.74 -15.12
CA GLU A 99 -1.56 5.51 -15.34
C GLU A 99 -2.23 4.91 -14.09
N LEU A 100 -3.54 5.08 -13.97
CA LEU A 100 -4.35 4.30 -13.07
C LEU A 100 -5.12 3.24 -13.88
N TRP A 101 -4.92 1.98 -13.54
CA TRP A 101 -5.54 0.84 -14.20
C TRP A 101 -6.62 0.19 -13.35
N SER A 102 -7.65 -0.36 -14.01
CA SER A 102 -8.50 -1.40 -13.44
C SER A 102 -8.14 -2.75 -14.04
N ILE A 103 -8.04 -3.78 -13.21
CA ILE A 103 -7.65 -5.13 -13.61
C ILE A 103 -8.77 -6.07 -13.18
N ASP A 104 -9.28 -6.89 -14.10
CA ASP A 104 -10.30 -7.89 -13.81
C ASP A 104 -9.71 -9.18 -13.18
N THR A 105 -10.56 -10.13 -12.84
CA THR A 105 -10.16 -11.41 -12.23
C THR A 105 -9.34 -12.30 -13.14
N ASP A 106 -9.38 -12.07 -14.45
CA ASP A 106 -8.63 -12.81 -15.47
C ASP A 106 -7.30 -12.14 -15.80
N GLY A 107 -7.02 -10.96 -15.19
CA GLY A 107 -5.79 -10.18 -15.39
C GLY A 107 -5.84 -9.22 -16.59
N ASN A 108 -6.98 -9.05 -17.27
CA ASN A 108 -7.13 -8.03 -18.30
C ASN A 108 -7.25 -6.65 -17.64
N HIS A 109 -6.74 -5.62 -18.29
CA HIS A 109 -6.77 -4.27 -17.74
C HIS A 109 -7.42 -3.25 -18.68
N GLU A 110 -7.99 -2.23 -18.07
CA GLU A 110 -8.44 -0.99 -18.72
C GLU A 110 -7.71 0.19 -18.08
N VAL A 111 -7.31 1.16 -18.89
CA VAL A 111 -6.71 2.41 -18.40
C VAL A 111 -7.83 3.39 -18.06
N TRP A 112 -7.87 3.82 -16.79
CA TRP A 112 -8.89 4.76 -16.33
C TRP A 112 -8.40 6.21 -16.33
N ILE A 113 -7.11 6.43 -15.97
CA ILE A 113 -6.53 7.77 -15.89
C ILE A 113 -5.14 7.73 -16.51
N THR A 114 -4.84 8.75 -17.34
CA THR A 114 -3.52 8.94 -17.97
C THR A 114 -2.93 10.32 -17.67
N ALA A 115 -3.78 11.28 -17.29
CA ALA A 115 -3.40 12.68 -17.15
C ALA A 115 -4.35 13.44 -16.22
N PHE A 116 -3.88 14.54 -15.69
CA PHE A 116 -4.70 15.55 -15.01
C PHE A 116 -4.60 16.89 -15.74
N ARG A 117 -5.74 17.43 -16.21
CA ARG A 117 -5.83 18.69 -16.98
C ARG A 117 -4.97 18.72 -18.26
N GLY A 118 -4.73 17.56 -18.87
CA GLY A 118 -3.94 17.41 -20.08
C GLY A 118 -2.43 17.20 -19.84
N GLU A 119 -1.96 17.33 -18.62
CA GLU A 119 -0.57 17.09 -18.20
C GLU A 119 -0.43 15.67 -17.65
N GLN A 120 0.66 14.98 -17.99
CA GLN A 120 0.94 13.62 -17.50
C GLN A 120 1.09 13.61 -15.97
N LEU A 121 0.56 12.57 -15.31
CA LEU A 121 0.78 12.36 -13.88
C LEU A 121 2.27 12.11 -13.58
N ASN A 122 2.71 12.43 -12.37
CA ASN A 122 4.09 12.20 -11.93
C ASN A 122 4.47 10.72 -11.90
N GLY A 123 3.59 9.91 -11.37
CA GLY A 123 3.68 8.47 -11.20
C GLY A 123 2.80 8.04 -10.05
N PRO A 124 1.50 7.72 -10.29
CA PRO A 124 0.64 7.21 -9.25
C PRO A 124 1.35 6.13 -8.44
N ASN A 125 1.38 6.28 -7.10
CA ASN A 125 2.20 5.43 -6.25
C ASN A 125 1.36 4.51 -5.38
N ASP A 126 0.53 5.04 -4.49
CA ASP A 126 -0.33 4.26 -3.62
C ASP A 126 -1.77 4.78 -3.67
N LEU A 127 -2.75 3.95 -3.28
CA LEU A 127 -4.14 4.33 -3.40
C LEU A 127 -5.03 3.70 -2.31
N TRP A 128 -6.13 4.38 -2.02
CA TRP A 128 -7.19 3.87 -1.18
C TRP A 128 -8.56 4.05 -1.85
N VAL A 129 -9.34 2.98 -1.90
CA VAL A 129 -10.71 2.99 -2.43
C VAL A 129 -11.69 3.24 -1.30
N ARG A 130 -12.47 4.30 -1.41
CA ARG A 130 -13.52 4.64 -0.45
C ARG A 130 -14.66 3.60 -0.54
N PRO A 131 -15.19 3.06 0.58
CA PRO A 131 -16.27 2.07 0.55
C PRO A 131 -17.55 2.50 -0.17
N ARG A 132 -17.81 3.81 -0.24
CA ARG A 132 -18.94 4.41 -0.99
C ARG A 132 -18.60 4.76 -2.43
N GLY A 133 -17.44 4.34 -2.91
CA GLY A 133 -16.88 4.68 -4.20
C GLY A 133 -15.99 5.92 -4.17
N GLY A 134 -15.21 6.08 -5.23
CA GLY A 134 -14.14 7.05 -5.36
C GLY A 134 -12.80 6.53 -4.85
N ILE A 135 -11.74 7.02 -5.46
CA ILE A 135 -10.38 6.56 -5.28
C ILE A 135 -9.49 7.75 -4.93
N TYR A 136 -8.81 7.69 -3.80
CA TYR A 136 -7.71 8.58 -3.51
C TYR A 136 -6.41 7.91 -3.92
N PHE A 137 -5.53 8.64 -4.58
CA PHE A 137 -4.19 8.15 -4.92
C PHE A 137 -3.15 9.26 -4.78
N THR A 138 -1.94 8.86 -4.43
CA THR A 138 -0.78 9.74 -4.34
C THR A 138 -0.03 9.75 -5.66
N ASP A 139 0.54 10.90 -6.03
CA ASP A 139 1.23 11.10 -7.29
C ASP A 139 2.61 11.76 -7.10
N PRO A 140 3.54 11.09 -6.38
CA PRO A 140 4.89 11.58 -6.20
C PRO A 140 5.74 11.38 -7.46
N LEU A 141 6.77 12.21 -7.63
CA LEU A 141 7.74 12.03 -8.70
C LEU A 141 8.90 11.15 -8.24
N TYR A 142 8.99 9.97 -8.80
CA TYR A 142 10.12 9.05 -8.69
C TYR A 142 10.64 8.70 -10.09
N PRO A 143 11.58 9.45 -10.69
CA PRO A 143 12.11 9.14 -12.01
C PRO A 143 12.59 7.70 -12.11
N ARG A 144 12.17 7.00 -13.16
CA ARG A 144 12.45 5.58 -13.33
C ARG A 144 13.29 5.34 -14.61
N PRO A 145 14.28 4.47 -14.56
CA PRO A 145 15.13 4.18 -15.72
C PRO A 145 14.38 3.50 -16.89
N TYR A 146 13.19 2.96 -16.63
CA TYR A 146 12.35 2.32 -17.62
C TYR A 146 11.29 3.24 -18.26
N TRP A 147 11.22 4.50 -17.84
CA TRP A 147 10.32 5.44 -18.50
C TRP A 147 10.84 5.80 -19.89
N GLU A 148 10.09 5.48 -20.92
CA GLU A 148 10.43 5.76 -22.32
C GLU A 148 9.73 7.04 -22.79
N GLY A 149 10.50 7.95 -23.41
CA GLY A 149 9.96 9.18 -24.02
C GLY A 149 9.48 10.24 -23.03
N ARG A 150 9.69 10.03 -21.74
CA ARG A 150 9.40 10.98 -20.68
C ARG A 150 10.68 11.53 -20.07
N GLY A 151 10.69 12.85 -19.77
CA GLY A 151 11.76 13.47 -18.97
C GLY A 151 11.69 13.08 -17.49
N GLU A 152 12.74 13.44 -16.74
CA GLU A 152 12.80 13.26 -15.29
C GLU A 152 12.05 14.36 -14.54
N GLU A 153 11.58 15.38 -15.24
CA GLU A 153 10.87 16.52 -14.67
C GLU A 153 9.35 16.27 -14.63
N SER A 154 8.70 16.90 -13.66
CA SER A 154 7.24 16.85 -13.53
C SER A 154 6.59 17.75 -14.58
N GLU A 155 5.50 17.27 -15.20
CA GLU A 155 4.57 18.12 -15.93
C GLU A 155 3.56 18.78 -14.99
N GLN A 156 3.30 18.18 -13.83
CA GLN A 156 2.41 18.73 -12.80
C GLN A 156 3.11 19.81 -11.97
N GLU A 157 2.36 20.79 -11.48
CA GLU A 157 2.89 21.88 -10.63
C GLU A 157 3.42 21.41 -9.27
N GLY A 158 3.03 20.20 -8.82
CA GLY A 158 3.40 19.65 -7.51
C GLY A 158 3.35 18.13 -7.47
N GLN A 159 3.55 17.61 -6.27
CA GLN A 159 3.39 16.20 -5.94
C GLN A 159 2.21 16.08 -4.99
N ASP A 160 1.08 15.60 -5.49
CA ASP A 160 -0.20 15.82 -4.86
C ASP A 160 -0.95 14.52 -4.58
N VAL A 161 -2.07 14.63 -3.89
CA VAL A 161 -3.08 13.59 -3.77
C VAL A 161 -4.27 13.99 -4.64
N TYR A 162 -4.76 13.01 -5.38
CA TYR A 162 -5.92 13.16 -6.25
C TYR A 162 -7.09 12.34 -5.75
N PHE A 163 -8.30 12.77 -6.09
CA PHE A 163 -9.53 12.00 -5.91
C PHE A 163 -10.20 11.79 -7.26
N PHE A 164 -10.47 10.53 -7.59
CA PHE A 164 -11.25 10.11 -8.75
C PHE A 164 -12.64 9.72 -8.28
N SER A 165 -13.67 10.37 -8.81
CA SER A 165 -15.05 10.21 -8.36
C SER A 165 -15.61 8.80 -8.57
N ALA A 166 -16.61 8.41 -7.77
CA ALA A 166 -17.21 7.08 -7.81
C ALA A 166 -17.86 6.75 -9.16
N ASP A 167 -18.41 7.74 -9.84
CA ASP A 167 -19.01 7.62 -11.17
C ASP A 167 -17.97 7.70 -12.31
N LYS A 168 -16.69 7.89 -11.95
CA LYS A 168 -15.55 7.98 -12.87
C LYS A 168 -15.62 9.16 -13.84
N THR A 169 -16.31 10.23 -13.49
CA THR A 169 -16.47 11.41 -14.35
C THR A 169 -15.55 12.56 -13.99
N GLU A 170 -15.10 12.63 -12.73
CA GLU A 170 -14.31 13.73 -12.24
C GLU A 170 -13.00 13.26 -11.58
N LEU A 171 -11.93 13.94 -11.95
CA LEU A 171 -10.62 13.83 -11.31
C LEU A 171 -10.23 15.22 -10.80
N PHE A 172 -9.92 15.33 -9.52
CA PHE A 172 -9.47 16.60 -8.96
C PHE A 172 -8.41 16.43 -7.87
N LYS A 173 -7.55 17.43 -7.75
CA LYS A 173 -6.51 17.50 -6.76
C LYS A 173 -7.11 17.84 -5.40
N VAL A 174 -6.75 17.12 -4.34
CA VAL A 174 -7.28 17.30 -2.98
C VAL A 174 -6.25 17.79 -1.97
N THR A 175 -4.97 17.83 -2.35
CA THR A 175 -3.88 18.48 -1.60
C THR A 175 -3.00 19.25 -2.56
N ASP A 176 -2.28 20.28 -2.06
CA ASP A 176 -1.36 21.10 -2.84
C ASP A 176 -0.16 21.61 -1.99
N ASP A 177 0.04 21.01 -0.83
CA ASP A 177 1.00 21.47 0.18
C ASP A 177 1.87 20.33 0.76
N LEU A 178 2.01 19.23 0.02
CA LEU A 178 2.87 18.09 0.37
C LEU A 178 4.19 18.13 -0.40
N VAL A 179 5.24 17.59 0.21
CA VAL A 179 6.57 17.55 -0.42
C VAL A 179 6.70 16.32 -1.33
N LYS A 180 6.33 15.15 -0.83
CA LYS A 180 6.34 13.89 -1.56
C LYS A 180 5.35 12.90 -0.92
N PRO A 181 4.06 12.97 -1.26
CA PRO A 181 3.07 12.03 -0.75
C PRO A 181 3.37 10.62 -1.24
N ASN A 182 3.16 9.61 -0.36
CA ASN A 182 3.37 8.20 -0.70
C ASN A 182 2.24 7.35 -0.11
N GLY A 183 2.44 6.63 0.99
CA GLY A 183 1.41 5.78 1.58
C GLY A 183 0.12 6.53 1.93
N ILE A 184 -1.02 5.87 1.71
CA ILE A 184 -2.34 6.43 1.92
C ILE A 184 -3.33 5.37 2.43
N VAL A 185 -4.13 5.71 3.45
CA VAL A 185 -5.17 4.81 3.96
C VAL A 185 -6.32 5.58 4.59
N GLY A 186 -7.55 5.10 4.38
CA GLY A 186 -8.74 5.67 5.03
C GLY A 186 -9.05 5.02 6.38
N SER A 187 -9.66 5.78 7.28
CA SER A 187 -10.16 5.24 8.55
C SER A 187 -11.28 4.22 8.35
N PRO A 188 -11.50 3.28 9.32
CA PRO A 188 -12.54 2.25 9.21
C PRO A 188 -13.96 2.79 8.98
N ASP A 189 -14.26 3.97 9.50
CA ASP A 189 -15.54 4.66 9.33
C ASP A 189 -15.57 5.60 8.10
N SER A 190 -14.48 5.63 7.32
CA SER A 190 -14.31 6.45 6.11
C SER A 190 -14.48 7.96 6.33
N LYS A 191 -14.26 8.43 7.56
CA LYS A 191 -14.33 9.86 7.89
C LYS A 191 -12.99 10.56 7.73
N TYR A 192 -11.89 9.81 7.84
CA TYR A 192 -10.55 10.35 7.79
C TYR A 192 -9.70 9.65 6.75
N LEU A 193 -8.81 10.40 6.15
CA LEU A 193 -7.73 9.91 5.29
C LEU A 193 -6.40 10.22 5.95
N PHE A 194 -5.54 9.22 6.04
CA PHE A 194 -4.15 9.38 6.43
C PHE A 194 -3.29 9.39 5.17
N VAL A 195 -2.42 10.38 5.06
CA VAL A 195 -1.49 10.54 3.94
C VAL A 195 -0.09 10.74 4.50
N SER A 196 0.82 9.88 4.10
CA SER A 196 2.23 10.05 4.40
C SER A 196 2.88 11.03 3.42
N ASP A 197 3.53 12.04 3.94
CA ASP A 197 4.50 12.86 3.23
C ASP A 197 5.91 12.35 3.58
N ILE A 198 6.41 11.40 2.81
CA ILE A 198 7.72 10.78 3.05
C ILE A 198 8.85 11.81 2.89
N GLY A 199 8.65 12.80 2.01
CA GLY A 199 9.60 13.90 1.79
C GLY A 199 9.73 14.80 3.02
N ALA A 200 8.63 15.12 3.68
CA ALA A 200 8.60 15.91 4.91
C ALA A 200 8.85 15.07 6.17
N LYS A 201 8.90 13.72 6.07
CA LYS A 201 8.97 12.78 7.19
C LYS A 201 7.82 12.94 8.18
N LYS A 202 6.61 13.13 7.67
CA LYS A 202 5.38 13.34 8.42
C LYS A 202 4.24 12.54 7.84
N THR A 203 3.28 12.19 8.67
CA THR A 203 1.98 11.68 8.24
C THR A 203 0.91 12.63 8.70
N TYR A 204 0.01 12.99 7.80
CA TYR A 204 -1.12 13.87 8.08
C TYR A 204 -2.42 13.11 8.10
N LYS A 205 -3.38 13.60 8.90
CA LYS A 205 -4.76 13.14 8.93
C LYS A 205 -5.65 14.27 8.40
N TYR A 206 -6.54 13.91 7.48
CA TYR A 206 -7.52 14.80 6.90
C TYR A 206 -8.93 14.30 7.20
N GLU A 207 -9.89 15.20 7.35
CA GLU A 207 -11.31 14.86 7.33
C GLU A 207 -11.80 14.79 5.88
N ILE A 208 -12.57 13.73 5.56
CA ILE A 208 -13.12 13.49 4.22
C ILE A 208 -14.54 14.09 4.15
N ARG A 209 -14.78 15.00 3.22
CA ARG A 209 -16.11 15.51 2.88
C ARG A 209 -16.88 14.49 2.02
N GLU A 210 -18.19 14.66 1.94
CA GLU A 210 -19.05 13.81 1.10
C GLU A 210 -18.67 13.87 -0.39
N ASP A 211 -18.32 15.06 -0.87
CA ASP A 211 -17.88 15.34 -2.24
C ASP A 211 -16.45 14.89 -2.58
N GLY A 212 -15.73 14.30 -1.62
CA GLY A 212 -14.37 13.81 -1.78
C GLY A 212 -13.26 14.80 -1.46
N TYR A 213 -13.56 16.08 -1.23
CA TYR A 213 -12.55 17.04 -0.78
C TYR A 213 -12.04 16.74 0.62
N LEU A 214 -10.78 17.08 0.87
CA LEU A 214 -10.12 16.93 2.16
C LEU A 214 -10.11 18.28 2.89
N ILE A 215 -10.42 18.26 4.17
CA ILE A 215 -10.41 19.43 5.05
C ILE A 215 -9.74 19.09 6.40
N ASN A 216 -9.52 20.09 7.22
CA ASN A 216 -9.02 19.93 8.60
C ASN A 216 -7.74 19.09 8.68
N LYS A 217 -6.71 19.48 7.87
CA LYS A 217 -5.39 18.85 7.91
C LYS A 217 -4.78 18.97 9.31
N GLU A 218 -4.42 17.82 9.88
CA GLU A 218 -3.75 17.71 11.18
C GLU A 218 -2.47 16.89 11.04
N LEU A 219 -1.42 17.25 11.77
CA LEU A 219 -0.26 16.36 11.92
C LEU A 219 -0.68 15.14 12.74
N PHE A 220 -0.57 13.95 12.14
CA PHE A 220 -0.85 12.70 12.84
C PHE A 220 0.38 12.18 13.58
N CYS A 221 1.54 12.10 12.91
CA CYS A 221 2.81 11.75 13.56
C CYS A 221 4.01 12.30 12.76
N GLU A 222 5.16 12.42 13.43
CA GLU A 222 6.43 12.83 12.83
C GLU A 222 7.20 11.63 12.26
N MET A 223 6.55 10.90 11.37
CA MET A 223 7.12 9.81 10.59
C MET A 223 6.48 9.80 9.20
N GLY A 224 7.31 9.77 8.16
CA GLY A 224 6.89 9.43 6.80
C GLY A 224 6.79 7.92 6.62
N SER A 225 6.07 7.47 5.61
CA SER A 225 5.89 6.06 5.30
C SER A 225 5.90 5.84 3.80
N ASP A 226 6.43 4.72 3.36
CA ASP A 226 6.26 4.25 1.99
C ASP A 226 4.82 3.77 1.81
N GLY A 227 4.44 2.60 2.25
CA GLY A 227 3.06 2.16 2.30
C GLY A 227 2.45 2.22 3.70
N MET A 228 1.15 2.00 3.83
CA MET A 228 0.47 1.95 5.13
C MET A 228 -0.82 1.15 5.12
N THR A 229 -1.21 0.67 6.29
CA THR A 229 -2.51 0.03 6.52
C THR A 229 -3.10 0.44 7.88
N ILE A 230 -4.35 0.06 8.13
CA ILE A 230 -5.06 0.38 9.38
C ILE A 230 -5.82 -0.83 9.91
N ASP A 231 -5.89 -0.97 11.24
CA ASP A 231 -6.68 -2.03 11.87
C ASP A 231 -8.07 -1.55 12.35
N ASP A 232 -8.88 -2.50 12.82
CA ASP A 232 -10.25 -2.28 13.31
C ASP A 232 -10.33 -1.43 14.58
N ARG A 233 -9.20 -1.18 15.25
CA ARG A 233 -9.08 -0.28 16.40
C ARG A 233 -8.64 1.12 16.00
N GLY A 234 -8.34 1.34 14.72
CA GLY A 234 -7.82 2.59 14.18
C GLY A 234 -6.33 2.81 14.44
N ASN A 235 -5.58 1.74 14.69
CA ASN A 235 -4.12 1.85 14.70
C ASN A 235 -3.63 1.87 13.25
N VAL A 236 -2.74 2.82 12.92
CA VAL A 236 -2.13 3.01 11.60
C VAL A 236 -0.74 2.40 11.60
N TYR A 237 -0.47 1.56 10.63
CA TYR A 237 0.79 0.83 10.43
C TYR A 237 1.58 1.53 9.34
N LEU A 238 2.73 2.06 9.65
CA LEU A 238 3.64 2.79 8.76
C LEU A 238 4.88 1.95 8.48
N THR A 239 5.34 1.98 7.23
CA THR A 239 6.51 1.24 6.77
C THR A 239 7.73 2.13 6.55
N GLY A 240 8.89 1.50 6.40
CA GLY A 240 10.21 2.12 6.23
C GLY A 240 11.29 1.26 6.91
N ASP A 241 11.76 1.65 8.09
CA ASP A 241 12.56 0.79 8.95
C ASP A 241 11.62 -0.15 9.72
N GLY A 242 11.32 -1.32 9.14
CA GLY A 242 10.29 -2.22 9.63
C GLY A 242 8.88 -1.64 9.54
N VAL A 243 7.99 -2.06 10.44
CA VAL A 243 6.62 -1.55 10.54
C VAL A 243 6.42 -0.89 11.91
N THR A 244 6.17 0.41 11.93
CA THR A 244 5.87 1.18 13.14
C THR A 244 4.36 1.42 13.24
N VAL A 245 3.78 1.15 14.40
CA VAL A 245 2.33 1.24 14.61
C VAL A 245 2.01 2.41 15.54
N PHE A 246 1.11 3.27 15.08
CA PHE A 246 0.60 4.41 15.84
C PHE A 246 -0.88 4.19 16.16
N ASN A 247 -1.29 4.52 17.38
CA ASN A 247 -2.70 4.51 17.73
C ASN A 247 -3.44 5.70 17.08
N ARG A 248 -4.77 5.75 17.24
CA ARG A 248 -5.61 6.82 16.67
C ARG A 248 -5.24 8.25 17.07
N ASN A 249 -4.42 8.40 18.12
CA ASN A 249 -3.95 9.70 18.61
C ASN A 249 -2.54 10.05 18.10
N GLY A 250 -1.94 9.23 17.25
CA GLY A 250 -0.58 9.44 16.75
C GLY A 250 0.53 9.04 17.74
N GLU A 251 0.22 8.25 18.77
CA GLU A 251 1.22 7.72 19.72
C GLU A 251 1.73 6.37 19.24
N GLN A 252 3.05 6.19 19.19
CA GLN A 252 3.66 4.90 18.83
C GLN A 252 3.35 3.82 19.88
N VAL A 253 2.75 2.72 19.43
CA VAL A 253 2.33 1.60 20.28
C VAL A 253 3.04 0.29 20.00
N ALA A 254 3.62 0.12 18.82
CA ALA A 254 4.44 -1.03 18.46
C ALA A 254 5.50 -0.70 17.42
N HIS A 255 6.53 -1.55 17.36
CA HIS A 255 7.48 -1.60 16.27
C HIS A 255 7.80 -3.07 15.95
N ILE A 256 7.69 -3.43 14.68
CA ILE A 256 7.91 -4.78 14.14
C ILE A 256 9.15 -4.70 13.25
N PRO A 257 10.31 -5.15 13.72
CA PRO A 257 11.51 -5.21 12.90
C PRO A 257 11.32 -6.18 11.73
N VAL A 258 11.74 -5.77 10.54
CA VAL A 258 11.76 -6.61 9.32
C VAL A 258 13.22 -6.74 8.87
N PRO A 259 13.73 -7.95 8.58
CA PRO A 259 15.13 -8.17 8.22
C PRO A 259 15.40 -7.79 6.75
N ALA A 260 15.11 -6.56 6.39
CA ALA A 260 15.33 -5.96 5.08
C ALA A 260 15.82 -4.52 5.25
N LYS A 261 16.52 -4.00 4.26
CA LYS A 261 16.99 -2.60 4.28
C LYS A 261 15.85 -1.59 4.23
N TRP A 262 14.73 -2.00 3.65
CA TRP A 262 13.54 -1.18 3.50
C TRP A 262 12.30 -2.06 3.52
N THR A 263 11.31 -1.67 4.30
CA THR A 263 9.96 -2.24 4.28
C THR A 263 9.09 -1.30 3.44
N ALA A 264 8.62 -1.80 2.32
CA ALA A 264 7.94 -0.98 1.34
C ALA A 264 6.46 -0.77 1.69
N ASN A 265 5.71 -1.85 1.89
CA ASN A 265 4.27 -1.72 2.11
C ASN A 265 3.72 -2.86 2.98
N VAL A 266 2.45 -2.73 3.41
CA VAL A 266 1.84 -3.63 4.38
C VAL A 266 0.32 -3.69 4.22
N VAL A 267 -0.26 -4.90 4.36
CA VAL A 267 -1.72 -5.10 4.36
C VAL A 267 -2.12 -6.24 5.30
N PHE A 268 -3.35 -6.24 5.76
CA PHE A 268 -3.91 -7.37 6.49
C PHE A 268 -4.53 -8.38 5.53
N GLY A 269 -3.93 -9.58 5.45
CA GLY A 269 -4.40 -10.73 4.70
C GLY A 269 -5.11 -11.78 5.54
N SER A 270 -5.33 -12.95 4.94
CA SER A 270 -6.11 -14.09 5.42
C SER A 270 -7.61 -13.80 5.56
N LEU A 271 -8.42 -14.84 5.63
CA LEU A 271 -9.88 -14.71 5.68
C LEU A 271 -10.37 -13.97 6.94
N ASP A 272 -9.67 -14.15 8.07
CA ASP A 272 -9.97 -13.47 9.34
C ASP A 272 -9.35 -12.08 9.46
N ARG A 273 -8.55 -11.65 8.45
CA ARG A 273 -7.85 -10.35 8.41
C ARG A 273 -6.89 -10.14 9.58
N LYS A 274 -6.28 -11.20 10.09
CA LYS A 274 -5.32 -11.14 11.21
C LYS A 274 -3.89 -11.48 10.83
N THR A 275 -3.61 -11.74 9.57
CA THR A 275 -2.25 -11.92 9.07
C THR A 275 -1.76 -10.63 8.48
N LEU A 276 -0.81 -9.97 9.11
CA LEU A 276 -0.11 -8.83 8.54
C LEU A 276 0.84 -9.37 7.46
N PHE A 277 0.60 -9.00 6.20
CA PHE A 277 1.44 -9.31 5.05
C PHE A 277 2.30 -8.10 4.75
N ILE A 278 3.61 -8.28 4.62
CA ILE A 278 4.60 -7.22 4.54
C ILE A 278 5.46 -7.44 3.29
N THR A 279 5.56 -6.43 2.45
CA THR A 279 6.49 -6.38 1.32
C THR A 279 7.75 -5.63 1.73
N ALA A 280 8.93 -6.21 1.45
CA ALA A 280 10.19 -5.64 1.88
C ALA A 280 11.35 -6.05 0.96
N MET A 281 11.84 -5.12 0.16
CA MET A 281 12.89 -5.37 -0.82
C MET A 281 12.58 -6.57 -1.71
N ASP A 282 13.42 -7.59 -1.67
CA ASP A 282 13.35 -8.81 -2.48
C ASP A 282 12.52 -9.94 -1.85
N ALA A 283 11.78 -9.67 -0.77
CA ALA A 283 11.05 -10.68 -0.02
C ALA A 283 9.70 -10.21 0.51
N VAL A 284 8.84 -11.18 0.84
CA VAL A 284 7.57 -10.94 1.51
C VAL A 284 7.48 -11.75 2.80
N TYR A 285 6.82 -11.17 3.80
CA TYR A 285 6.73 -11.73 5.14
C TYR A 285 5.29 -11.73 5.65
N THR A 286 5.03 -12.57 6.66
CA THR A 286 3.77 -12.58 7.40
C THR A 286 4.00 -12.54 8.91
N LEU A 287 3.07 -11.92 9.64
CA LEU A 287 3.03 -11.90 11.09
C LEU A 287 1.58 -12.03 11.59
N GLN A 288 1.36 -12.93 12.55
CA GLN A 288 0.03 -13.09 13.14
C GLN A 288 -0.28 -11.97 14.15
N MET A 289 -1.43 -11.33 13.98
CA MET A 289 -1.89 -10.21 14.78
C MET A 289 -3.11 -10.60 15.63
N LYS A 290 -3.35 -9.88 16.73
CA LYS A 290 -4.61 -9.95 17.48
C LYS A 290 -5.67 -9.01 16.92
N THR A 291 -5.25 -7.87 16.41
CA THR A 291 -6.10 -6.93 15.68
C THR A 291 -6.39 -7.47 14.28
N ARG A 292 -7.41 -6.95 13.65
CA ARG A 292 -7.75 -7.28 12.27
C ARG A 292 -7.70 -6.04 11.40
N GLY A 293 -7.31 -6.21 10.15
CA GLY A 293 -7.44 -5.16 9.15
C GLY A 293 -8.89 -4.88 8.78
N VAL A 294 -9.11 -3.69 8.26
CA VAL A 294 -10.38 -3.25 7.67
C VAL A 294 -10.34 -3.33 6.14
N TRP A 295 -11.53 -3.26 5.52
CA TRP A 295 -11.66 -3.17 4.06
C TRP A 295 -11.37 -1.76 3.60
#